data_52c4db1eda8e7c2b16e41aa3c5891cda
#
_entry.id   52c4db1eda8e7c2b16e41aa3c5891cda
#
_cell.length_a   1.000
_cell.length_b   1.000
_cell.length_c   1.000
_cell.angle_alpha   90.00
_cell.angle_beta   90.00
_cell.angle_gamma   90.00
#
_symmetry.space_group_name_H-M   'P 1'
#
loop_
_entity.id
_entity.type
_entity.pdbx_description
1 polymer ?
#
loop_
_entity_poly.entity_id
_entity_poly.type
_entity_poly.pdbx_seq_one_letter_code
_entity_poly.pdbx_strand_id
1 'polypeptide(L)'
;DTVARSIPAAVVPDGALAPGDPVAGRALRSPVRAGEILTEVRLADPPAAGYGADLVAAPVRLADPGAAALLRPGSRIDVLAAAGDPLVVDYPGPDTARRIVRDRPVITVVAEDDAAHSLGTLIVLAVTDEEAQALAGHAADRLSIAIRG
;
A
#
# COMPACT_ATOMS: atom_id res chain seq x y z
N ASP A 1 17.88 -13.34 17.13
CA ASP A 1 17.73 -13.00 18.54
C ASP A 1 18.43 -11.68 18.82
N THR A 2 17.76 -10.75 19.52
CA THR A 2 18.31 -9.47 20.00
C THR A 2 18.64 -9.58 21.47
N VAL A 3 19.73 -8.94 21.89
CA VAL A 3 20.19 -8.93 23.28
C VAL A 3 20.48 -7.50 23.70
N ALA A 4 19.92 -7.07 24.84
CA ALA A 4 20.23 -5.78 25.41
C ALA A 4 21.65 -5.78 26.00
N ARG A 5 22.45 -4.76 25.66
CA ARG A 5 23.79 -4.56 26.21
C ARG A 5 23.95 -3.12 26.68
N SER A 6 24.64 -2.95 27.80
CA SER A 6 25.05 -1.63 28.26
C SER A 6 26.27 -1.18 27.48
N ILE A 7 26.19 -0.01 26.87
CA ILE A 7 27.30 0.63 26.14
C ILE A 7 27.45 2.08 26.59
N PRO A 8 28.63 2.70 26.49
CA PRO A 8 28.81 4.09 26.83
C PRO A 8 27.92 5.02 26.01
N ALA A 9 27.31 6.00 26.65
CA ALA A 9 26.36 6.92 26.00
C ALA A 9 26.96 7.65 24.78
N ALA A 10 28.26 7.90 24.80
CA ALA A 10 28.97 8.58 23.70
C ALA A 10 29.04 7.76 22.39
N VAL A 11 28.76 6.45 22.43
CA VAL A 11 28.77 5.58 21.23
C VAL A 11 27.39 5.03 20.88
N VAL A 12 26.34 5.48 21.58
CA VAL A 12 24.96 5.13 21.25
C VAL A 12 24.51 5.98 20.06
N PRO A 13 24.15 5.39 18.91
CA PRO A 13 23.66 6.17 17.78
C PRO A 13 22.26 6.72 18.08
N ASP A 14 21.92 7.84 17.42
CA ASP A 14 20.55 8.39 17.47
C ASP A 14 19.53 7.35 16.98
N GLY A 15 18.39 7.26 17.68
CA GLY A 15 17.33 6.29 17.37
C GLY A 15 17.69 4.84 17.72
N ALA A 16 18.73 4.60 18.55
CA ALA A 16 19.02 3.26 19.07
C ALA A 16 17.85 2.75 19.91
N LEU A 17 17.47 1.49 19.67
CA LEU A 17 16.38 0.85 20.40
C LEU A 17 16.78 0.59 21.86
N ALA A 18 15.90 0.94 22.78
CA ALA A 18 16.07 0.73 24.21
C ALA A 18 15.54 -0.65 24.66
N PRO A 19 16.00 -1.15 25.82
CA PRO A 19 15.39 -2.32 26.43
C PRO A 19 13.89 -2.08 26.71
N GLY A 20 13.03 -2.94 26.12
CA GLY A 20 11.57 -2.83 26.26
C GLY A 20 10.88 -2.27 25.02
N ASP A 21 11.62 -1.74 24.03
CA ASP A 21 11.02 -1.35 22.75
C ASP A 21 10.43 -2.57 22.04
N PRO A 22 9.26 -2.43 21.36
CA PRO A 22 8.57 -3.54 20.71
C PRO A 22 9.27 -3.94 19.40
N VAL A 23 10.29 -4.78 19.50
CA VAL A 23 11.05 -5.30 18.35
C VAL A 23 10.63 -6.70 17.91
N ALA A 24 9.97 -7.45 18.81
CA ALA A 24 9.56 -8.81 18.54
C ALA A 24 8.54 -8.86 17.40
N GLY A 25 8.80 -9.73 16.42
CA GLY A 25 7.91 -9.89 15.25
C GLY A 25 8.05 -8.81 14.17
N ARG A 26 8.86 -7.76 14.38
CA ARG A 26 9.14 -6.76 13.34
C ARG A 26 10.22 -7.25 12.36
N ALA A 27 10.00 -7.02 11.09
CA ALA A 27 10.98 -7.33 10.05
C ALA A 27 12.12 -6.30 10.04
N LEU A 28 13.28 -6.70 9.57
CA LEU A 28 14.40 -5.81 9.32
C LEU A 28 14.37 -5.34 7.85
N ARG A 29 14.68 -4.08 7.59
CA ARG A 29 14.78 -3.53 6.22
C ARG A 29 15.94 -4.11 5.43
N SER A 30 16.98 -4.56 6.14
CA SER A 30 18.17 -5.16 5.55
C SER A 30 18.84 -6.10 6.57
N PRO A 31 19.68 -7.04 6.11
CA PRO A 31 20.46 -7.88 7.01
C PRO A 31 21.31 -7.05 7.96
N VAL A 32 21.37 -7.48 9.23
CA VAL A 32 22.22 -6.89 10.26
C VAL A 32 23.32 -7.85 10.66
N ARG A 33 24.45 -7.33 11.11
CA ARG A 33 25.59 -8.14 11.55
C ARG A 33 25.48 -8.42 13.06
N ALA A 34 26.09 -9.51 13.49
CA ALA A 34 26.21 -9.80 14.91
C ALA A 34 27.00 -8.68 15.61
N GLY A 35 26.44 -8.14 16.69
CA GLY A 35 27.01 -7.03 17.44
C GLY A 35 26.64 -5.63 16.91
N GLU A 36 25.88 -5.53 15.84
CA GLU A 36 25.36 -4.25 15.35
C GLU A 36 24.28 -3.70 16.32
N ILE A 37 24.35 -2.40 16.60
CA ILE A 37 23.34 -1.73 17.43
C ILE A 37 22.10 -1.50 16.54
N LEU A 38 20.96 -2.04 16.97
CA LEU A 38 19.71 -1.83 16.28
C LEU A 38 19.16 -0.43 16.54
N THR A 39 18.73 0.22 15.46
CA THR A 39 18.06 1.51 15.48
C THR A 39 16.68 1.39 14.86
N GLU A 40 15.79 2.33 15.13
CA GLU A 40 14.42 2.36 14.56
C GLU A 40 14.44 2.29 13.03
N VAL A 41 15.40 2.95 12.37
CA VAL A 41 15.51 2.94 10.90
C VAL A 41 15.87 1.57 10.31
N ARG A 42 16.35 0.64 11.14
CA ARG A 42 16.61 -0.74 10.73
C ARG A 42 15.37 -1.62 10.73
N LEU A 43 14.32 -1.18 11.43
CA LEU A 43 13.05 -1.89 11.43
C LEU A 43 12.23 -1.51 10.19
N ALA A 44 11.62 -2.52 9.58
CA ALA A 44 10.68 -2.29 8.49
C ALA A 44 9.30 -2.00 9.09
N ASP A 45 8.73 -0.87 8.69
CA ASP A 45 7.33 -0.62 8.94
C ASP A 45 6.48 -1.29 7.85
N PRO A 46 5.32 -1.83 8.19
CA PRO A 46 4.37 -2.26 7.18
C PRO A 46 4.09 -1.12 6.19
N PRO A 47 3.92 -1.40 4.87
CA PRO A 47 3.71 -0.35 3.88
C PRO A 47 2.52 0.59 4.19
N ALA A 48 1.53 0.11 4.94
CA ALA A 48 0.39 0.91 5.40
C ALA A 48 0.62 1.59 6.76
N ALA A 49 1.81 1.43 7.39
CA ALA A 49 2.12 2.11 8.64
C ALA A 49 2.03 3.64 8.45
N GLY A 50 1.41 4.31 9.40
CA GLY A 50 1.17 5.76 9.31
C GLY A 50 -0.16 6.15 8.66
N TYR A 51 -0.88 5.21 8.05
CA TYR A 51 -2.22 5.45 7.49
C TYR A 51 -3.36 4.99 8.43
N GLY A 52 -3.07 4.11 9.37
CA GLY A 52 -4.00 3.58 10.37
C GLY A 52 -3.60 2.17 10.80
N ALA A 53 -3.89 1.81 12.07
CA ALA A 53 -3.48 0.52 12.65
C ALA A 53 -4.16 -0.69 11.98
N ASP A 54 -5.39 -0.48 11.48
CA ASP A 54 -6.23 -1.55 10.89
C ASP A 54 -6.18 -1.55 9.36
N LEU A 55 -5.20 -0.83 8.75
CA LEU A 55 -5.07 -0.75 7.31
C LEU A 55 -3.92 -1.62 6.80
N VAL A 56 -4.17 -2.27 5.68
CA VAL A 56 -3.20 -3.06 4.93
C VAL A 56 -2.91 -2.39 3.59
N ALA A 57 -1.73 -2.66 3.04
CA ALA A 57 -1.36 -2.17 1.73
C ALA A 57 -1.87 -3.13 0.64
N ALA A 58 -2.79 -2.67 -0.20
CA ALA A 58 -3.33 -3.43 -1.31
C ALA A 58 -2.86 -2.86 -2.65
N PRO A 59 -2.18 -3.66 -3.49
CA PRO A 59 -1.85 -3.28 -4.86
C PRO A 59 -3.10 -3.36 -5.74
N VAL A 60 -3.31 -2.33 -6.57
CA VAL A 60 -4.45 -2.23 -7.48
C VAL A 60 -3.96 -1.76 -8.85
N ARG A 61 -4.42 -2.40 -9.93
CA ARG A 61 -4.16 -1.95 -11.29
C ARG A 61 -5.34 -1.14 -11.81
N LEU A 62 -5.04 0.09 -12.23
CA LEU A 62 -6.01 0.98 -12.85
C LEU A 62 -5.93 0.83 -14.36
N ALA A 63 -7.09 0.67 -15.00
CA ALA A 63 -7.18 0.50 -16.44
C ALA A 63 -6.77 1.78 -17.20
N ASP A 64 -6.93 2.95 -16.60
CA ASP A 64 -6.60 4.25 -17.21
C ASP A 64 -5.31 4.83 -16.60
N PRO A 65 -4.19 4.81 -17.34
CA PRO A 65 -2.94 5.43 -16.90
C PRO A 65 -3.04 6.94 -16.70
N GLY A 66 -3.91 7.61 -17.48
CA GLY A 66 -4.12 9.06 -17.36
C GLY A 66 -4.74 9.43 -16.02
N ALA A 67 -5.71 8.63 -15.54
CA ALA A 67 -6.28 8.82 -14.22
C ALA A 67 -5.25 8.56 -13.10
N ALA A 68 -4.40 7.54 -13.27
CA ALA A 68 -3.33 7.24 -12.32
C ALA A 68 -2.27 8.37 -12.25
N ALA A 69 -1.97 9.04 -13.36
CA ALA A 69 -1.02 10.15 -13.42
C ALA A 69 -1.45 11.38 -12.60
N LEU A 70 -2.72 11.49 -12.29
CA LEU A 70 -3.26 12.56 -11.42
C LEU A 70 -3.01 12.29 -9.93
N LEU A 71 -2.67 11.05 -9.57
CA LEU A 71 -2.51 10.64 -8.18
C LEU A 71 -1.13 10.99 -7.62
N ARG A 72 -1.11 11.25 -6.33
CA ARG A 72 0.11 11.45 -5.52
C ARG A 72 -0.01 10.60 -4.25
N PRO A 73 1.09 10.21 -3.60
CA PRO A 73 1.03 9.69 -2.23
C PRO A 73 0.20 10.62 -1.34
N GLY A 74 -0.76 10.06 -0.61
CA GLY A 74 -1.72 10.80 0.21
C GLY A 74 -3.01 11.21 -0.50
N SER A 75 -3.12 11.15 -1.84
CA SER A 75 -4.39 11.36 -2.54
C SER A 75 -5.45 10.40 -2.03
N ARG A 76 -6.68 10.89 -1.80
CA ARG A 76 -7.79 10.06 -1.36
C ARG A 76 -8.70 9.71 -2.53
N ILE A 77 -9.02 8.43 -2.66
CA ILE A 77 -9.81 7.93 -3.79
C ILE A 77 -10.90 6.95 -3.38
N ASP A 78 -11.92 6.89 -4.23
CA ASP A 78 -12.83 5.73 -4.31
C ASP A 78 -12.37 4.84 -5.46
N VAL A 79 -12.50 3.52 -5.31
CA VAL A 79 -12.30 2.57 -6.41
C VAL A 79 -13.65 2.00 -6.82
N LEU A 80 -13.90 1.99 -8.11
CA LEU A 80 -15.12 1.50 -8.73
C LEU A 80 -14.78 0.35 -9.69
N ALA A 81 -15.49 -0.75 -9.55
CA ALA A 81 -15.48 -1.83 -10.53
C ALA A 81 -16.62 -1.66 -11.52
N ALA A 82 -16.36 -1.81 -12.80
CA ALA A 82 -17.41 -1.88 -13.78
C ALA A 82 -18.20 -3.19 -13.59
N ALA A 83 -19.50 -3.09 -13.33
CA ALA A 83 -20.37 -4.26 -13.34
C ALA A 83 -20.76 -4.52 -14.79
N GLY A 84 -20.24 -5.56 -15.40
CA GLY A 84 -20.64 -5.95 -16.75
C GLY A 84 -19.87 -7.16 -17.24
N ASP A 85 -20.59 -8.10 -17.83
CA ASP A 85 -20.00 -9.19 -18.60
C ASP A 85 -19.33 -8.58 -19.86
N PRO A 86 -18.03 -8.73 -20.06
CA PRO A 86 -17.33 -8.18 -21.23
C PRO A 86 -17.85 -8.75 -22.57
N LEU A 87 -18.70 -9.77 -22.54
CA LEU A 87 -19.31 -10.39 -23.72
C LEU A 87 -20.71 -9.81 -24.03
N VAL A 88 -21.29 -9.01 -23.15
CA VAL A 88 -22.60 -8.36 -23.35
C VAL A 88 -22.36 -6.94 -23.86
N VAL A 89 -22.53 -6.76 -25.17
CA VAL A 89 -22.42 -5.45 -25.88
C VAL A 89 -23.69 -4.60 -25.63
N ASP A 90 -24.36 -4.78 -24.51
CA ASP A 90 -25.46 -3.89 -24.14
C ASP A 90 -24.88 -2.69 -23.41
N TYR A 91 -25.29 -1.51 -23.82
CA TYR A 91 -24.75 -0.24 -23.28
C TYR A 91 -24.97 -0.25 -21.77
N PRO A 92 -23.90 -0.17 -20.95
CA PRO A 92 -24.06 -0.22 -19.51
C PRO A 92 -24.94 0.97 -19.07
N GLY A 93 -26.04 0.66 -18.43
CA GLY A 93 -26.92 1.68 -17.83
C GLY A 93 -26.19 2.44 -16.70
N PRO A 94 -26.73 3.54 -16.20
CA PRO A 94 -26.10 4.40 -15.20
C PRO A 94 -25.74 3.71 -13.87
N ASP A 95 -26.26 2.52 -13.60
CA ASP A 95 -26.05 1.76 -12.37
C ASP A 95 -25.01 0.64 -12.48
N THR A 96 -24.12 0.69 -13.48
CA THR A 96 -23.23 -0.42 -13.79
C THR A 96 -21.87 -0.36 -13.11
N ALA A 97 -21.57 0.69 -12.36
CA ALA A 97 -20.34 0.79 -11.58
C ALA A 97 -20.62 0.59 -10.08
N ARG A 98 -19.96 -0.42 -9.49
CA ARG A 98 -20.02 -0.66 -8.06
C ARG A 98 -18.81 -0.07 -7.36
N ARG A 99 -19.01 0.74 -6.33
CA ARG A 99 -17.93 1.22 -5.48
C ARG A 99 -17.48 0.09 -4.55
N ILE A 100 -16.21 -0.30 -4.63
CA ILE A 100 -15.59 -1.36 -3.81
C ILE A 100 -14.70 -0.79 -2.72
N VAL A 101 -14.12 0.38 -2.93
CA VAL A 101 -13.33 1.09 -1.92
C VAL A 101 -13.82 2.51 -1.81
N ARG A 102 -13.90 3.03 -0.58
CA ARG A 102 -14.35 4.39 -0.32
C ARG A 102 -13.33 5.19 0.47
N ASP A 103 -12.96 6.36 -0.09
CA ASP A 103 -12.16 7.38 0.61
C ASP A 103 -10.89 6.81 1.25
N ARG A 104 -10.06 6.11 0.47
CA ARG A 104 -8.80 5.51 0.94
C ARG A 104 -7.59 6.22 0.38
N PRO A 105 -6.54 6.37 1.19
CA PRO A 105 -5.33 7.06 0.75
C PRO A 105 -4.48 6.17 -0.14
N VAL A 106 -3.87 6.80 -1.14
CA VAL A 106 -2.84 6.22 -1.99
C VAL A 106 -1.53 6.23 -1.21
N ILE A 107 -0.90 5.08 -1.05
CA ILE A 107 0.43 4.95 -0.45
C ILE A 107 1.49 5.34 -1.47
N THR A 108 1.40 4.79 -2.67
CA THR A 108 2.33 5.08 -3.77
C THR A 108 1.71 4.77 -5.12
N VAL A 109 2.24 5.43 -6.14
CA VAL A 109 1.99 5.11 -7.55
C VAL A 109 3.30 4.51 -8.08
N VAL A 110 3.23 3.28 -8.57
CA VAL A 110 4.41 2.59 -9.07
C VAL A 110 4.63 3.01 -10.52
N ALA A 111 5.76 3.68 -10.78
CA ALA A 111 6.19 3.96 -12.14
C ALA A 111 6.61 2.61 -12.78
N GLU A 112 5.95 2.23 -13.85
CA GLU A 112 6.29 1.05 -14.63
C GLU A 112 6.91 1.50 -15.94
N ASP A 113 7.89 0.73 -16.45
CA ASP A 113 8.48 0.96 -17.77
C ASP A 113 7.44 0.77 -18.90
N ASP A 114 7.65 1.40 -20.04
CA ASP A 114 6.71 1.47 -21.16
C ASP A 114 6.09 0.13 -21.59
N ALA A 115 6.81 -0.97 -21.41
CA ALA A 115 6.33 -2.32 -21.75
C ALA A 115 5.20 -2.83 -20.83
N ALA A 116 5.09 -2.34 -19.61
CA ALA A 116 4.10 -2.75 -18.62
C ALA A 116 2.80 -1.93 -18.68
N HIS A 117 2.78 -0.81 -19.40
CA HIS A 117 1.61 0.08 -19.53
C HIS A 117 0.39 -0.59 -20.18
N SER A 118 0.59 -1.69 -20.94
CA SER A 118 -0.51 -2.45 -21.54
C SER A 118 -1.43 -3.13 -20.51
N LEU A 119 -0.97 -3.29 -19.28
CA LEU A 119 -1.71 -3.92 -18.17
C LEU A 119 -2.35 -2.88 -17.21
N GLY A 120 -2.18 -1.59 -17.49
CA GLY A 120 -2.63 -0.51 -16.58
C GLY A 120 -1.57 -0.13 -15.55
N THR A 121 -1.79 0.98 -14.85
CA THR A 121 -0.86 1.52 -13.85
C THR A 121 -1.10 0.89 -12.48
N LEU A 122 -0.03 0.43 -11.84
CA LEU A 122 -0.09 -0.12 -10.48
C LEU A 122 -0.07 1.02 -9.45
N ILE A 123 -1.03 1.01 -8.55
CA ILE A 123 -1.04 1.85 -7.36
C ILE A 123 -1.13 0.98 -6.12
N VAL A 124 -0.72 1.50 -4.98
CA VAL A 124 -0.88 0.83 -3.68
C VAL A 124 -1.75 1.70 -2.78
N LEU A 125 -2.79 1.12 -2.22
CA LEU A 125 -3.75 1.78 -1.34
C LEU A 125 -3.61 1.27 0.09
N ALA A 126 -3.88 2.14 1.08
CA ALA A 126 -4.11 1.69 2.45
C ALA A 126 -5.62 1.45 2.63
N VAL A 127 -6.00 0.20 2.79
CA VAL A 127 -7.39 -0.27 2.85
C VAL A 127 -7.61 -1.19 4.05
N THR A 128 -8.87 -1.45 4.41
CA THR A 128 -9.17 -2.50 5.39
C THR A 128 -9.00 -3.89 4.78
N ASP A 129 -8.92 -4.93 5.61
CA ASP A 129 -8.87 -6.32 5.15
C ASP A 129 -10.09 -6.69 4.30
N GLU A 130 -11.28 -6.21 4.65
CA GLU A 130 -12.51 -6.42 3.89
C GLU A 130 -12.43 -5.79 2.50
N GLU A 131 -11.96 -4.53 2.42
CA GLU A 131 -11.75 -3.85 1.14
C GLU A 131 -10.65 -4.52 0.30
N ALA A 132 -9.59 -5.02 0.94
CA ALA A 132 -8.53 -5.76 0.24
C ALA A 132 -9.07 -7.07 -0.37
N GLN A 133 -9.93 -7.80 0.35
CA GLN A 133 -10.61 -8.98 -0.18
C GLN A 133 -11.55 -8.64 -1.34
N ALA A 134 -12.31 -7.53 -1.21
CA ALA A 134 -13.17 -7.06 -2.30
C ALA A 134 -12.36 -6.68 -3.55
N LEU A 135 -11.23 -5.98 -3.39
CA LEU A 135 -10.32 -5.65 -4.48
C LEU A 135 -9.78 -6.92 -5.15
N ALA A 136 -9.38 -7.92 -4.37
CA ALA A 136 -8.90 -9.20 -4.91
C ALA A 136 -9.98 -9.94 -5.71
N GLY A 137 -11.24 -9.89 -5.25
CA GLY A 137 -12.39 -10.46 -5.97
C GLY A 137 -12.66 -9.79 -7.32
N HIS A 138 -12.25 -8.54 -7.48
CA HIS A 138 -12.41 -7.72 -8.69
C HIS A 138 -11.08 -7.52 -9.47
N ALA A 139 -10.05 -8.34 -9.20
CA ALA A 139 -8.72 -8.18 -9.80
C ALA A 139 -8.70 -8.33 -11.33
N ALA A 140 -9.66 -9.06 -11.90
CA ALA A 140 -9.82 -9.22 -13.36
C ALA A 140 -10.68 -8.13 -14.00
N ASP A 141 -11.37 -7.31 -13.21
CA ASP A 141 -12.28 -6.29 -13.70
C ASP A 141 -11.54 -5.01 -14.09
N ARG A 142 -12.20 -4.20 -14.93
CA ARG A 142 -11.72 -2.85 -15.22
C ARG A 142 -12.02 -1.95 -14.03
N LEU A 143 -10.97 -1.61 -13.29
CA LEU A 143 -11.09 -0.70 -12.16
C LEU A 143 -10.87 0.75 -12.60
N SER A 144 -11.77 1.62 -12.17
CA SER A 144 -11.69 3.07 -12.32
C SER A 144 -11.68 3.75 -10.95
N ILE A 145 -11.34 5.04 -10.93
CA ILE A 145 -11.24 5.80 -9.68
C ILE A 145 -12.05 7.09 -9.73
N ALA A 146 -12.48 7.54 -8.55
CA ALA A 146 -12.92 8.90 -8.31
C ALA A 146 -11.99 9.53 -7.26
N ILE A 147 -11.37 10.67 -7.60
CA ILE A 147 -10.47 11.40 -6.71
C ILE A 147 -11.29 12.30 -5.82
N ARG A 148 -11.00 12.27 -4.52
CA ARG A 148 -11.65 13.14 -3.55
C ARG A 148 -10.77 14.36 -3.26
N GLY A 149 -11.42 15.50 -3.09
CA GLY A 149 -10.78 16.74 -2.67
C GLY A 149 -10.71 16.87 -1.16
#